data_b1556d47aea3164ab2bcdd61239b8dcc
#
_entry.id   b1556d47aea3164ab2bcdd61239b8dcc
#
_cell.length_a   1.000
_cell.length_b   1.000
_cell.length_c   1.000
_cell.angle_alpha   90.00
_cell.angle_beta   90.00
_cell.angle_gamma   90.00
#
_symmetry.space_group_name_H-M   'P 1'
#
loop_
_entity.id
_entity.type
_entity.pdbx_description
1 polymer ?
#
loop_
_entity_poly.entity_id
_entity_poly.type
_entity_poly.pdbx_seq_one_letter_code
_entity_poly.pdbx_strand_id
1 'polypeptide(L)' 'MRNKWLNEFKIAVVNADVDAIEKAIREFDEANFSGLEELNEAAALNSQAEEILKAKQSDIKEQMSKLQNIKKYVQN' A
#
# COMPACT_ATOMS: atom_id res chain seq x y z
N MET A 1 12.31 12.11 -9.69
CA MET A 1 12.51 10.69 -9.85
C MET A 1 11.30 9.91 -9.39
N ARG A 2 10.95 8.88 -10.10
CA ARG A 2 9.76 8.12 -9.76
C ARG A 2 10.02 7.19 -8.58
N ASN A 3 9.02 7.06 -7.74
CA ASN A 3 9.07 6.14 -6.63
C ASN A 3 8.80 4.73 -7.15
N LYS A 4 9.84 3.92 -7.20
CA LYS A 4 9.72 2.55 -7.73
C LYS A 4 8.76 1.72 -6.92
N TRP A 5 8.81 1.84 -5.58
CA TRP A 5 7.90 1.11 -4.70
C TRP A 5 6.45 1.45 -5.03
N LEU A 6 6.16 2.73 -5.20
CA LEU A 6 4.80 3.18 -5.46
C LEU A 6 4.29 2.63 -6.79
N ASN A 7 5.14 2.61 -7.79
CA ASN A 7 4.77 2.08 -9.10
C ASN A 7 4.48 0.57 -9.01
N GLU A 8 5.30 -0.16 -8.28
CA GLU A 8 5.09 -1.59 -8.11
C GLU A 8 3.81 -1.88 -7.34
N PHE A 9 3.54 -1.08 -6.30
CA PHE A 9 2.32 -1.23 -5.53
C PHE A 9 1.09 -0.96 -6.40
N LYS A 10 1.17 0.07 -7.22
CA LYS A 10 0.08 0.41 -8.13
C LYS A 10 -0.22 -0.74 -9.09
N ILE A 11 0.80 -1.34 -9.66
CA ILE A 11 0.63 -2.48 -10.57
C ILE A 11 0.00 -3.65 -9.84
N ALA A 12 0.46 -3.93 -8.62
CA ALA A 12 -0.10 -5.02 -7.83
C ALA A 12 -1.58 -4.81 -7.55
N VAL A 13 -1.96 -3.58 -7.22
CA VAL A 13 -3.36 -3.26 -6.93
C VAL A 13 -4.22 -3.38 -8.19
N VAL A 14 -3.73 -2.87 -9.31
CA VAL A 14 -4.47 -2.94 -10.57
C VAL A 14 -4.73 -4.39 -10.98
N ASN A 15 -3.75 -5.26 -10.74
CA ASN A 15 -3.87 -6.67 -11.09
C ASN A 15 -4.55 -7.50 -10.01
N ALA A 16 -4.88 -6.89 -8.87
CA ALA A 16 -5.45 -7.60 -7.73
C ALA A 16 -4.56 -8.78 -7.30
N ASP A 17 -3.24 -8.58 -7.37
CA ASP A 17 -2.26 -9.61 -7.06
C ASP A 17 -1.95 -9.56 -5.56
N VAL A 18 -2.60 -10.44 -4.80
CA VAL A 18 -2.48 -10.44 -3.34
C VAL A 18 -1.04 -10.62 -2.90
N ASP A 19 -0.32 -11.54 -3.50
CA ASP A 19 1.07 -11.78 -3.11
C ASP A 19 1.95 -10.56 -3.33
N ALA A 20 1.77 -9.89 -4.46
CA ALA A 20 2.54 -8.68 -4.75
C ALA A 20 2.14 -7.53 -3.83
N ILE A 21 0.85 -7.43 -3.52
CA ILE A 21 0.36 -6.41 -2.58
C ILE A 21 0.98 -6.62 -1.21
N GLU A 22 0.97 -7.84 -0.71
CA GLU A 22 1.55 -8.14 0.59
C GLU A 22 3.05 -7.85 0.62
N LYS A 23 3.74 -8.19 -0.45
CA LYS A 23 5.16 -7.89 -0.56
C LYS A 23 5.42 -6.39 -0.51
N ALA A 24 4.65 -5.63 -1.25
CA ALA A 24 4.81 -4.18 -1.28
C ALA A 24 4.55 -3.58 0.11
N ILE A 25 3.53 -4.06 0.80
CA ILE A 25 3.22 -3.57 2.14
C ILE A 25 4.38 -3.85 3.09
N ARG A 26 4.96 -5.03 3.01
CA ARG A 26 6.10 -5.38 3.87
C ARG A 26 7.32 -4.52 3.59
N GLU A 27 7.46 -4.05 2.35
CA GLU A 27 8.62 -3.26 1.94
C GLU A 27 8.38 -1.76 2.06
N PHE A 28 7.25 -1.36 2.61
CA PHE A 28 6.95 0.05 2.75
C PHE A 28 7.98 0.74 3.65
N ASP A 29 8.48 1.88 3.17
CA ASP A 29 9.41 2.70 3.93
C ASP A 29 9.14 4.16 3.58
N GLU A 30 8.65 4.93 4.55
CA GLU A 30 8.30 6.33 4.31
C GLU A 30 9.50 7.15 3.87
N ALA A 31 10.71 6.72 4.19
CA ALA A 31 11.92 7.42 3.77
C ALA A 31 12.10 7.42 2.26
N ASN A 32 11.44 6.51 1.56
CA ASN A 32 11.50 6.45 0.10
C ASN A 32 10.57 7.45 -0.58
N PHE A 33 9.79 8.19 0.20
CA PHE A 33 8.82 9.12 -0.35
C PHE A 33 9.37 10.54 -0.31
N SER A 34 9.23 11.24 -1.42
CA SER A 34 9.79 12.59 -1.52
C SER A 34 8.81 13.68 -1.14
N GLY A 35 7.56 13.35 -0.87
CA GLY A 35 6.61 14.36 -0.48
C GLY A 35 5.23 13.83 -0.16
N LEU A 36 4.37 14.75 0.28
CA LEU A 36 3.02 14.42 0.70
C LEU A 36 2.18 13.88 -0.45
N GLU A 37 2.45 14.34 -1.66
CA GLU A 37 1.70 13.92 -2.84
C GLU A 37 1.83 12.41 -3.05
N GLU A 38 3.05 11.90 -2.91
CA GLU A 38 3.29 10.46 -3.07
C GLU A 38 2.64 9.67 -1.94
N LEU A 39 2.69 10.21 -0.73
CA LEU A 39 2.03 9.57 0.41
C LEU A 39 0.52 9.52 0.21
N ASN A 40 -0.06 10.58 -0.32
CA ASN A 40 -1.49 10.60 -0.63
C ASN A 40 -1.85 9.55 -1.66
N GLU A 41 -1.03 9.39 -2.68
CA GLU A 41 -1.27 8.37 -3.70
C GLU A 41 -1.18 6.97 -3.09
N ALA A 42 -0.19 6.76 -2.22
CA ALA A 42 -0.04 5.48 -1.53
C ALA A 42 -1.26 5.19 -0.66
N ALA A 43 -1.79 6.21 0.02
CA ALA A 43 -2.97 6.03 0.86
C ALA A 43 -4.19 5.63 0.04
N ALA A 44 -4.35 6.23 -1.14
CA ALA A 44 -5.44 5.87 -2.03
C ALA A 44 -5.32 4.43 -2.50
N LEU A 45 -4.10 4.00 -2.84
CA LEU A 45 -3.86 2.62 -3.22
C LEU A 45 -4.08 1.67 -2.05
N ASN A 46 -3.74 2.09 -0.84
CA ASN A 46 -3.97 1.29 0.35
C ASN A 46 -5.45 0.98 0.52
N SER A 47 -6.32 1.95 0.29
CA SER A 47 -7.76 1.72 0.40
C SER A 47 -8.21 0.66 -0.58
N GLN A 48 -7.71 0.70 -1.79
CA GLN A 48 -8.04 -0.32 -2.79
C GLN A 48 -7.45 -1.68 -2.40
N ALA A 49 -6.24 -1.68 -1.88
CA ALA A 49 -5.60 -2.93 -1.44
C ALA A 49 -6.38 -3.57 -0.31
N GLU A 50 -6.90 -2.77 0.63
CA GLU A 50 -7.73 -3.29 1.71
C GLU A 50 -8.95 -4.03 1.17
N GLU A 51 -9.62 -3.45 0.18
CA GLU A 51 -10.79 -4.09 -0.41
C GLU A 51 -10.41 -5.42 -1.06
N ILE A 52 -9.30 -5.42 -1.79
CA ILE A 52 -8.84 -6.63 -2.45
C ILE A 52 -8.53 -7.73 -1.45
N LEU A 53 -7.81 -7.39 -0.40
CA LEU A 53 -7.41 -8.37 0.62
C LEU A 53 -8.63 -8.92 1.35
N LYS A 54 -9.58 -8.07 1.67
CA LYS A 54 -10.83 -8.53 2.31
C LYS A 54 -11.60 -9.47 1.42
N ALA A 55 -11.67 -9.16 0.13
CA ALA A 55 -12.40 -9.98 -0.81
C ALA A 55 -11.77 -11.36 -0.99
N LYS A 56 -10.46 -11.43 -0.85
CA LYS A 56 -9.75 -12.71 -0.98
C LYS A 56 -9.78 -13.54 0.29
N GLN A 57 -10.24 -12.96 1.39
CA GLN A 57 -10.38 -13.66 2.67
C GLN A 57 -9.10 -14.35 3.14
N SER A 58 -7.96 -13.77 2.80
CA SER A 58 -6.69 -14.29 3.26
C SER A 58 -6.44 -13.86 4.70
N ASP A 59 -5.41 -14.44 5.34
CA ASP A 59 -5.02 -14.02 6.68
C ASP A 59 -4.32 -12.67 6.55
N ILE A 60 -5.10 -11.60 6.71
CA ILE A 60 -4.65 -10.25 6.39
C ILE A 60 -4.49 -9.34 7.61
N LYS A 61 -4.63 -9.89 8.80
CA LYS A 61 -4.57 -9.05 10.00
C LYS A 61 -3.32 -8.19 10.05
N GLU A 62 -2.18 -8.81 9.80
CA GLU A 62 -0.91 -8.10 9.86
C GLU A 62 -0.81 -7.05 8.76
N GLN A 63 -1.24 -7.42 7.55
CA GLN A 63 -1.20 -6.49 6.43
C GLN A 63 -2.15 -5.31 6.64
N MET A 64 -3.32 -5.58 7.19
CA MET A 64 -4.27 -4.50 7.48
C MET A 64 -3.70 -3.51 8.49
N SER A 65 -3.02 -4.03 9.50
CA SER A 65 -2.40 -3.16 10.50
C SER A 65 -1.34 -2.26 9.85
N LYS A 66 -0.55 -2.81 8.94
CA LYS A 66 0.47 -2.04 8.25
C LYS A 66 -0.15 -0.98 7.34
N LEU A 67 -1.26 -1.32 6.67
CA LEU A 67 -1.97 -0.36 5.84
C LEU A 67 -2.47 0.82 6.65
N GLN A 68 -3.00 0.56 7.84
CA GLN A 68 -3.45 1.63 8.71
C GLN A 68 -2.30 2.51 9.17
N ASN A 69 -1.14 1.91 9.41
CA ASN A 69 0.04 2.68 9.78
C ASN A 69 0.46 3.62 8.66
N ILE A 70 0.38 3.17 7.41
CA ILE A 70 0.68 4.04 6.28
C ILE A 70 -0.26 5.23 6.26
N LYS A 71 -1.54 5.00 6.51
CA LYS A 71 -2.52 6.08 6.53
C LYS A 71 -2.21 7.15 7.57
N LYS A 72 -1.58 6.77 8.67
CA LYS A 72 -1.21 7.73 9.70
C LYS A 72 -0.25 8.79 9.19
N TYR A 73 0.61 8.45 8.26
CA TYR A 73 1.56 9.42 7.72
C TYR A 73 0.87 10.48 6.88
N VAL A 74 -0.34 10.21 6.43
CA VAL A 74 -1.07 11.10 5.54
C VAL A 74 -2.11 11.90 6.30
N GLN A 75 -2.61 11.40 7.41
CA GLN A 75 -3.76 11.97 8.13
C GLN A 75 -3.37 12.94 9.23
N ASN A 76 -2.30 13.61 9.11
CA ASN A 76 -1.94 14.58 10.15
C ASN A 76 -2.78 15.86 10.06
#